data_e123b934a7883eb505a31891df78e36a
#
_entry.id   e123b934a7883eb505a31891df78e36a
#
_cell.length_a   1.000
_cell.length_b   1.000
_cell.length_c   1.000
_cell.angle_alpha   90.00
_cell.angle_beta   90.00
_cell.angle_gamma   90.00
#
_symmetry.space_group_name_H-M   'P 1'
#
loop_
_entity.id
_entity.type
_entity.pdbx_description
1 polymer ?
#
loop_
_entity_poly.entity_id
_entity_poly.type
_entity_poly.pdbx_seq_one_letter_code
_entity_poly.pdbx_strand_id
1 'polypeptide(L)'
;MDIVARLQSLPVGRFHYKLLVLVGLGWLFDAMDTGMVSFVLATLGKEWGLSPKELGWVVSIGFVGMAIGAVMGGRTADKIGRKTVFAVSLVVYSIATALCAVAPDLGWLLVFRFFVGVGLGAQLPVAVTLVSEYVPAKVRGRFIVLLESFWGLGWLAAALVSYFFIPQYGWHSAFLIGGLPIFYVFFIWKYIPESVPYLINKGRVDEAHAIVSRLEAEAGLPVAEKALVAQAASKEPLRFGQLWQPPFAKRTLMLWLIWFGIVFSYYGIFTWLPKLLVDQGYTVIKTFEYVLVMILAQLPGYFAAAVLVEKIGRKATLAGFLFACAICAYFFGQGGSVTAVVVWGCLMSFFNLGAWGVHGTF
;
A
#
# COMPACT_ATOMS: atom_id res chain seq x y z
N MET A 1 19.73 7.25 -29.28
CA MET A 1 19.54 6.80 -27.89
C MET A 1 18.21 6.05 -27.82
N ASP A 2 18.16 4.91 -27.13
CA ASP A 2 16.92 4.14 -26.96
C ASP A 2 15.88 4.93 -26.15
N ILE A 3 14.56 4.78 -26.46
CA ILE A 3 13.47 5.49 -25.81
C ILE A 3 13.51 5.34 -24.29
N VAL A 4 13.80 4.12 -23.79
CA VAL A 4 13.90 3.86 -22.35
C VAL A 4 15.11 4.56 -21.75
N ALA A 5 16.26 4.58 -22.45
CA ALA A 5 17.44 5.29 -22.00
C ALA A 5 17.22 6.81 -21.95
N ARG A 6 16.48 7.37 -22.90
CA ARG A 6 16.06 8.80 -22.89
C ARG A 6 15.20 9.10 -21.67
N LEU A 7 14.19 8.27 -21.41
CA LEU A 7 13.32 8.41 -20.23
C LEU A 7 14.13 8.38 -18.93
N GLN A 8 15.10 7.46 -18.81
CA GLN A 8 15.94 7.31 -17.62
C GLN A 8 16.99 8.44 -17.45
N SER A 9 17.30 9.18 -18.51
CA SER A 9 18.22 10.33 -18.49
C SER A 9 17.54 11.66 -18.17
N LEU A 10 16.19 11.68 -18.09
CA LEU A 10 15.45 12.91 -17.76
C LEU A 10 15.82 13.42 -16.35
N PRO A 11 15.99 14.74 -16.19
CA PRO A 11 16.13 15.32 -14.86
C PRO A 11 14.83 15.17 -14.07
N VAL A 12 14.95 14.99 -12.76
CA VAL A 12 13.78 14.98 -11.88
C VAL A 12 13.09 16.34 -11.93
N GLY A 13 11.84 16.37 -12.35
CA GLY A 13 11.05 17.58 -12.54
C GLY A 13 9.61 17.43 -12.05
N ARG A 14 8.79 18.43 -12.36
CA ARG A 14 7.36 18.51 -11.95
C ARG A 14 6.55 17.27 -12.32
N PHE A 15 6.82 16.66 -13.46
CA PHE A 15 6.15 15.43 -13.89
C PHE A 15 6.34 14.30 -12.89
N HIS A 16 7.57 14.05 -12.41
CA HIS A 16 7.87 12.96 -11.50
C HIS A 16 7.15 13.10 -10.15
N TYR A 17 7.12 14.33 -9.59
CA TYR A 17 6.36 14.60 -8.36
C TYR A 17 4.85 14.52 -8.58
N LYS A 18 4.34 14.98 -9.73
CA LYS A 18 2.93 14.85 -10.08
C LYS A 18 2.53 13.37 -10.20
N LEU A 19 3.36 12.56 -10.86
CA LEU A 19 3.14 11.11 -10.95
C LEU A 19 3.15 10.46 -9.56
N LEU A 20 4.16 10.81 -8.72
CA LEU A 20 4.25 10.32 -7.34
C LEU A 20 2.99 10.63 -6.54
N VAL A 21 2.49 11.86 -6.61
CA VAL A 21 1.26 12.27 -5.88
C VAL A 21 0.04 11.53 -6.43
N LEU A 22 -0.09 11.42 -7.76
CA LEU A 22 -1.23 10.73 -8.37
C LEU A 22 -1.25 9.24 -8.03
N VAL A 23 -0.12 8.56 -8.11
CA VAL A 23 -0.04 7.14 -7.74
C VAL A 23 -0.12 6.98 -6.23
N GLY A 24 0.52 7.88 -5.48
CA GLY A 24 0.51 7.90 -4.02
C GLY A 24 -0.88 8.11 -3.42
N LEU A 25 -1.74 8.94 -4.02
CA LEU A 25 -3.13 9.08 -3.59
C LEU A 25 -3.92 7.78 -3.79
N GLY A 26 -3.70 7.04 -4.88
CA GLY A 26 -4.25 5.69 -5.03
C GLY A 26 -3.79 4.78 -3.89
N TRP A 27 -2.50 4.79 -3.57
CA TRP A 27 -1.90 4.04 -2.46
C TRP A 27 -2.47 4.45 -1.09
N LEU A 28 -2.73 5.75 -0.89
CA LEU A 28 -3.40 6.28 0.29
C LEU A 28 -4.81 5.71 0.44
N PHE A 29 -5.59 5.67 -0.65
CA PHE A 29 -6.95 5.13 -0.62
C PHE A 29 -6.97 3.64 -0.31
N ASP A 30 -6.00 2.86 -0.80
CA ASP A 30 -5.83 1.43 -0.47
C ASP A 30 -5.57 1.24 1.02
N ALA A 31 -4.64 2.03 1.57
CA ALA A 31 -4.31 2.00 2.99
C ALA A 31 -5.49 2.47 3.86
N MET A 32 -6.25 3.47 3.38
CA MET A 32 -7.45 3.96 4.05
C MET A 32 -8.52 2.86 4.13
N ASP A 33 -8.83 2.17 3.03
CA ASP A 33 -9.81 1.07 3.06
C ASP A 33 -9.37 -0.04 4.02
N THR A 34 -8.11 -0.45 3.92
CA THR A 34 -7.53 -1.48 4.81
C THR A 34 -7.62 -1.07 6.28
N GLY A 35 -7.30 0.19 6.58
CA GLY A 35 -7.35 0.73 7.94
C GLY A 35 -8.78 0.86 8.48
N MET A 36 -9.75 1.30 7.67
CA MET A 36 -11.13 1.46 8.09
C MET A 36 -11.75 0.16 8.61
N VAL A 37 -11.39 -0.98 8.04
CA VAL A 37 -11.88 -2.29 8.52
C VAL A 37 -11.58 -2.49 9.99
N SER A 38 -10.40 -2.08 10.46
CA SER A 38 -10.00 -2.21 11.87
C SER A 38 -10.97 -1.51 12.82
N PHE A 39 -11.43 -0.33 12.44
CA PHE A 39 -12.41 0.45 13.21
C PHE A 39 -13.83 -0.10 13.07
N VAL A 40 -14.19 -0.57 11.87
CA VAL A 40 -15.50 -1.20 11.62
C VAL A 40 -15.65 -2.46 12.45
N LEU A 41 -14.62 -3.32 12.57
CA LEU A 41 -14.69 -4.53 13.39
C LEU A 41 -15.07 -4.25 14.85
N ALA A 42 -14.62 -3.12 15.41
CA ALA A 42 -14.90 -2.75 16.79
C ALA A 42 -16.42 -2.46 17.03
N THR A 43 -17.11 -1.97 16.02
CA THR A 43 -18.56 -1.65 16.09
C THR A 43 -19.43 -2.78 15.55
N LEU A 44 -19.08 -3.32 14.39
CA LEU A 44 -19.80 -4.41 13.72
C LEU A 44 -19.92 -5.65 14.60
N GLY A 45 -18.83 -6.01 15.31
CA GLY A 45 -18.83 -7.17 16.22
C GLY A 45 -19.87 -7.06 17.32
N LYS A 46 -20.13 -5.86 17.83
CA LYS A 46 -21.16 -5.61 18.83
C LYS A 46 -22.55 -5.59 18.24
N GLU A 47 -22.72 -4.93 17.09
CA GLU A 47 -24.03 -4.72 16.45
C GLU A 47 -24.60 -6.04 15.90
N TRP A 48 -23.76 -6.84 15.25
CA TRP A 48 -24.20 -8.12 14.69
C TRP A 48 -23.99 -9.34 15.63
N GLY A 49 -23.43 -9.11 16.82
CA GLY A 49 -23.13 -10.18 17.79
C GLY A 49 -22.12 -11.19 17.28
N LEU A 50 -21.16 -10.77 16.45
CA LEU A 50 -20.18 -11.64 15.80
C LEU A 50 -19.13 -12.14 16.80
N SER A 51 -18.82 -13.41 16.71
CA SER A 51 -17.72 -14.02 17.44
C SER A 51 -16.36 -13.53 16.92
N PRO A 52 -15.27 -13.60 17.72
CA PRO A 52 -13.92 -13.26 17.26
C PRO A 52 -13.49 -14.05 16.01
N LYS A 53 -13.98 -15.30 15.86
CA LYS A 53 -13.71 -16.12 14.68
C LYS A 53 -14.35 -15.54 13.42
N GLU A 54 -15.60 -15.08 13.49
CA GLU A 54 -16.32 -14.49 12.36
C GLU A 54 -15.69 -13.15 11.95
N LEU A 55 -15.30 -12.33 12.93
CA LEU A 55 -14.52 -11.11 12.67
C LEU A 55 -13.19 -11.44 12.00
N GLY A 56 -12.52 -12.52 12.40
CA GLY A 56 -11.32 -13.04 11.75
C GLY A 56 -11.56 -13.39 10.28
N TRP A 57 -12.71 -13.96 9.94
CA TRP A 57 -13.06 -14.22 8.54
C TRP A 57 -13.22 -12.96 7.72
N VAL A 58 -13.82 -11.90 8.26
CA VAL A 58 -13.97 -10.60 7.56
C VAL A 58 -12.62 -10.02 7.14
N VAL A 59 -11.61 -10.16 7.99
CA VAL A 59 -10.23 -9.71 7.69
C VAL A 59 -9.54 -10.65 6.72
N SER A 60 -9.54 -11.95 7.05
CA SER A 60 -8.76 -12.95 6.34
C SER A 60 -9.19 -13.11 4.88
N ILE A 61 -10.50 -13.04 4.60
CA ILE A 61 -11.01 -13.15 3.23
C ILE A 61 -10.51 -12.00 2.34
N GLY A 62 -10.36 -10.80 2.89
CA GLY A 62 -9.76 -9.67 2.21
C GLY A 62 -8.30 -9.96 1.82
N PHE A 63 -7.50 -10.52 2.73
CA PHE A 63 -6.11 -10.90 2.43
C PHE A 63 -6.02 -12.04 1.41
N VAL A 64 -6.93 -13.00 1.42
CA VAL A 64 -7.03 -14.02 0.36
C VAL A 64 -7.30 -13.36 -0.98
N GLY A 65 -8.24 -12.41 -1.02
CA GLY A 65 -8.51 -11.60 -2.20
C GLY A 65 -7.27 -10.85 -2.68
N MET A 66 -6.53 -10.20 -1.76
CA MET A 66 -5.29 -9.48 -2.08
C MET A 66 -4.22 -10.38 -2.69
N ALA A 67 -4.02 -11.57 -2.17
CA ALA A 67 -3.06 -12.53 -2.70
C ALA A 67 -3.41 -12.94 -4.15
N ILE A 68 -4.68 -13.23 -4.42
CA ILE A 68 -5.18 -13.54 -5.75
C ILE A 68 -5.05 -12.32 -6.67
N GLY A 69 -5.48 -11.16 -6.20
CA GLY A 69 -5.41 -9.89 -6.91
C GLY A 69 -3.98 -9.51 -7.32
N ALA A 70 -3.00 -9.69 -6.44
CA ALA A 70 -1.59 -9.39 -6.72
C ALA A 70 -1.04 -10.25 -7.89
N VAL A 71 -1.35 -11.54 -7.90
CA VAL A 71 -0.94 -12.45 -8.98
C VAL A 71 -1.66 -12.10 -10.30
N MET A 72 -2.97 -11.82 -10.22
CA MET A 72 -3.76 -11.44 -11.40
C MET A 72 -3.35 -10.07 -11.93
N GLY A 73 -3.18 -9.09 -11.05
CA GLY A 73 -2.83 -7.71 -11.39
C GLY A 73 -1.52 -7.62 -12.15
N GLY A 74 -0.45 -8.26 -11.65
CA GLY A 74 0.84 -8.28 -12.33
C GLY A 74 0.76 -8.86 -13.74
N ARG A 75 0.13 -10.05 -13.89
CA ARG A 75 -0.04 -10.70 -15.20
C ARG A 75 -0.93 -9.89 -16.15
N THR A 76 -1.97 -9.29 -15.61
CA THR A 76 -2.91 -8.49 -16.42
C THR A 76 -2.28 -7.17 -16.84
N ALA A 77 -1.44 -6.56 -15.99
CA ALA A 77 -0.71 -5.34 -16.32
C ALA A 77 0.25 -5.52 -17.51
N ASP A 78 0.84 -6.72 -17.67
CA ASP A 78 1.66 -7.04 -18.83
C ASP A 78 0.82 -7.23 -20.13
N LYS A 79 -0.48 -7.51 -19.99
CA LYS A 79 -1.38 -7.71 -21.13
C LYS A 79 -2.09 -6.44 -21.58
N ILE A 80 -2.68 -5.70 -20.64
CA ILE A 80 -3.56 -4.56 -20.94
C ILE A 80 -3.00 -3.19 -20.49
N GLY A 81 -1.83 -3.17 -19.87
CA GLY A 81 -1.14 -1.94 -19.45
C GLY A 81 -1.23 -1.65 -17.94
N ARG A 82 -0.22 -0.92 -17.45
CA ARG A 82 -0.10 -0.61 -16.01
C ARG A 82 -1.17 0.40 -15.59
N LYS A 83 -1.35 1.47 -16.35
CA LYS A 83 -2.39 2.48 -16.11
C LYS A 83 -3.79 1.87 -16.07
N THR A 84 -4.09 1.00 -17.05
CA THR A 84 -5.39 0.36 -17.16
C THR A 84 -5.68 -0.51 -15.94
N VAL A 85 -4.74 -1.36 -15.53
CA VAL A 85 -4.93 -2.21 -14.34
C VAL A 85 -5.05 -1.38 -13.08
N PHE A 86 -4.24 -0.32 -12.93
CA PHE A 86 -4.33 0.61 -11.80
C PHE A 86 -5.73 1.25 -11.69
N ALA A 87 -6.30 1.69 -12.82
CA ALA A 87 -7.63 2.28 -12.86
C ALA A 87 -8.73 1.25 -12.58
N VAL A 88 -8.67 0.07 -13.22
CA VAL A 88 -9.68 -0.99 -13.07
C VAL A 88 -9.69 -1.55 -11.65
N SER A 89 -8.52 -1.79 -11.06
CA SER A 89 -8.42 -2.27 -9.67
C SER A 89 -9.05 -1.29 -8.69
N LEU A 90 -8.85 0.02 -8.89
CA LEU A 90 -9.46 1.07 -8.09
C LEU A 90 -11.00 1.08 -8.22
N VAL A 91 -11.54 0.88 -9.43
CA VAL A 91 -13.00 0.73 -9.64
C VAL A 91 -13.52 -0.49 -8.90
N VAL A 92 -12.85 -1.64 -9.06
CA VAL A 92 -13.29 -2.91 -8.45
C VAL A 92 -13.37 -2.80 -6.94
N TYR A 93 -12.29 -2.35 -6.28
CA TYR A 93 -12.32 -2.28 -4.83
C TYR A 93 -13.27 -1.18 -4.31
N SER A 94 -13.35 -0.02 -4.98
CA SER A 94 -14.23 1.07 -4.56
C SER A 94 -15.70 0.66 -4.59
N ILE A 95 -16.14 -0.03 -5.67
CA ILE A 95 -17.50 -0.56 -5.76
C ILE A 95 -17.73 -1.62 -4.68
N ALA A 96 -16.79 -2.55 -4.53
CA ALA A 96 -16.91 -3.62 -3.55
C ALA A 96 -16.94 -3.07 -2.11
N THR A 97 -16.14 -2.03 -1.80
CA THR A 97 -16.18 -1.33 -0.50
C THR A 97 -17.52 -0.65 -0.27
N ALA A 98 -18.06 0.06 -1.28
CA ALA A 98 -19.39 0.67 -1.16
C ALA A 98 -20.49 -0.39 -0.94
N LEU A 99 -20.38 -1.56 -1.59
CA LEU A 99 -21.31 -2.69 -1.39
C LEU A 99 -21.20 -3.28 0.03
N CYS A 100 -20.03 -3.25 0.66
CA CYS A 100 -19.90 -3.65 2.07
C CYS A 100 -20.83 -2.83 2.98
N ALA A 101 -21.10 -1.55 2.67
CA ALA A 101 -21.98 -0.70 3.45
C ALA A 101 -23.44 -1.15 3.44
N VAL A 102 -23.87 -1.87 2.44
CA VAL A 102 -25.25 -2.35 2.26
C VAL A 102 -25.35 -3.88 2.41
N ALA A 103 -24.34 -4.53 2.92
CA ALA A 103 -24.34 -5.97 3.13
C ALA A 103 -25.43 -6.36 4.14
N PRO A 104 -26.37 -7.26 3.77
CA PRO A 104 -27.48 -7.63 4.66
C PRO A 104 -27.05 -8.61 5.75
N ASP A 105 -25.99 -9.35 5.55
CA ASP A 105 -25.47 -10.37 6.46
C ASP A 105 -23.97 -10.58 6.29
N LEU A 106 -23.38 -11.41 7.16
CA LEU A 106 -21.96 -11.76 7.15
C LEU A 106 -21.53 -12.41 5.83
N GLY A 107 -22.37 -13.26 5.23
CA GLY A 107 -22.03 -13.97 3.99
C GLY A 107 -21.76 -13.00 2.84
N TRP A 108 -22.66 -12.04 2.62
CA TRP A 108 -22.49 -11.00 1.61
C TRP A 108 -21.33 -10.06 1.93
N LEU A 109 -21.15 -9.71 3.22
CA LEU A 109 -19.99 -8.93 3.63
C LEU A 109 -18.67 -9.62 3.27
N LEU A 110 -18.56 -10.94 3.51
CA LEU A 110 -17.37 -11.72 3.13
C LEU A 110 -17.14 -11.73 1.62
N VAL A 111 -18.19 -11.89 0.82
CA VAL A 111 -18.08 -11.84 -0.65
C VAL A 111 -17.56 -10.47 -1.11
N PHE A 112 -18.14 -9.39 -0.61
CA PHE A 112 -17.69 -8.05 -0.98
C PHE A 112 -16.26 -7.78 -0.51
N ARG A 113 -15.90 -8.16 0.72
CA ARG A 113 -14.53 -8.06 1.25
C ARG A 113 -13.50 -8.83 0.42
N PHE A 114 -13.88 -9.99 -0.11
CA PHE A 114 -13.02 -10.71 -1.06
C PHE A 114 -12.71 -9.88 -2.31
N PHE A 115 -13.73 -9.28 -2.94
CA PHE A 115 -13.53 -8.44 -4.13
C PHE A 115 -12.79 -7.13 -3.82
N VAL A 116 -13.01 -6.53 -2.66
CA VAL A 116 -12.17 -5.43 -2.16
C VAL A 116 -10.71 -5.87 -2.17
N GLY A 117 -10.41 -7.02 -1.56
CA GLY A 117 -9.06 -7.57 -1.53
C GLY A 117 -8.48 -7.79 -2.93
N VAL A 118 -9.25 -8.37 -3.86
CA VAL A 118 -8.78 -8.57 -5.25
C VAL A 118 -8.38 -7.26 -5.92
N GLY A 119 -9.16 -6.20 -5.75
CA GLY A 119 -8.84 -4.87 -6.26
C GLY A 119 -7.57 -4.29 -5.64
N LEU A 120 -7.49 -4.24 -4.30
CA LEU A 120 -6.34 -3.72 -3.56
C LEU A 120 -5.05 -4.48 -3.90
N GLY A 121 -5.11 -5.82 -3.94
CA GLY A 121 -3.97 -6.67 -4.28
C GLY A 121 -3.46 -6.45 -5.70
N ALA A 122 -4.35 -6.24 -6.66
CA ALA A 122 -3.97 -5.97 -8.05
C ALA A 122 -3.26 -4.63 -8.23
N GLN A 123 -3.60 -3.64 -7.42
CA GLN A 123 -3.04 -2.29 -7.48
C GLN A 123 -1.60 -2.22 -6.99
N LEU A 124 -1.26 -2.96 -5.95
CA LEU A 124 0.02 -2.92 -5.24
C LEU A 124 1.26 -3.06 -6.15
N PRO A 125 1.43 -4.15 -6.93
CA PRO A 125 2.59 -4.31 -7.80
C PRO A 125 2.61 -3.29 -8.94
N VAL A 126 1.45 -2.83 -9.38
CA VAL A 126 1.32 -1.92 -10.52
C VAL A 126 1.72 -0.50 -10.15
N ALA A 127 1.35 -0.02 -8.97
CA ALA A 127 1.72 1.30 -8.47
C ALA A 127 3.24 1.48 -8.37
N VAL A 128 3.92 0.52 -7.73
CA VAL A 128 5.39 0.53 -7.59
C VAL A 128 6.08 0.44 -8.95
N THR A 129 5.59 -0.44 -9.84
CA THR A 129 6.14 -0.59 -11.19
C THR A 129 6.00 0.71 -11.98
N LEU A 130 4.82 1.32 -11.97
CA LEU A 130 4.53 2.54 -12.72
C LEU A 130 5.45 3.69 -12.29
N VAL A 131 5.63 3.92 -10.99
CA VAL A 131 6.57 4.94 -10.49
C VAL A 131 8.01 4.59 -10.85
N SER A 132 8.42 3.33 -10.68
CA SER A 132 9.80 2.90 -10.93
C SER A 132 10.22 2.96 -12.39
N GLU A 133 9.29 2.81 -13.33
CA GLU A 133 9.56 2.88 -14.77
C GLU A 133 9.82 4.32 -15.25
N TYR A 134 9.17 5.31 -14.64
CA TYR A 134 9.33 6.71 -15.00
C TYR A 134 10.47 7.42 -14.27
N VAL A 135 10.79 6.99 -13.06
CA VAL A 135 11.78 7.68 -12.22
C VAL A 135 13.21 7.22 -12.55
N PRO A 136 14.16 8.17 -12.75
CA PRO A 136 15.57 7.86 -12.98
C PRO A 136 16.16 6.93 -11.92
N ALA A 137 16.99 5.97 -12.33
CA ALA A 137 17.57 4.94 -11.47
C ALA A 137 18.26 5.48 -10.21
N LYS A 138 18.95 6.64 -10.33
CA LYS A 138 19.72 7.28 -9.22
C LYS A 138 18.82 7.68 -8.03
N VAL A 139 17.56 8.02 -8.27
CA VAL A 139 16.64 8.54 -7.24
C VAL A 139 15.42 7.64 -7.03
N ARG A 140 15.35 6.53 -7.76
CA ARG A 140 14.20 5.59 -7.73
C ARG A 140 13.88 5.11 -6.32
N GLY A 141 14.90 4.72 -5.55
CA GLY A 141 14.71 4.29 -4.17
C GLY A 141 14.03 5.36 -3.30
N ARG A 142 14.45 6.62 -3.45
CA ARG A 142 13.82 7.75 -2.74
C ARG A 142 12.34 7.92 -3.10
N PHE A 143 12.00 7.81 -4.38
CA PHE A 143 10.61 7.92 -4.83
C PHE A 143 9.75 6.76 -4.35
N ILE A 144 10.29 5.53 -4.28
CA ILE A 144 9.57 4.39 -3.71
C ILE A 144 9.30 4.60 -2.21
N VAL A 145 10.29 5.07 -1.44
CA VAL A 145 10.08 5.41 -0.02
C VAL A 145 9.02 6.51 0.16
N LEU A 146 9.04 7.53 -0.70
CA LEU A 146 8.02 8.57 -0.69
C LEU A 146 6.63 8.02 -1.07
N LEU A 147 6.54 7.08 -2.01
CA LEU A 147 5.30 6.39 -2.34
C LEU A 147 4.78 5.59 -1.14
N GLU A 148 5.64 4.84 -0.47
CA GLU A 148 5.28 4.08 0.73
C GLU A 148 4.79 4.97 1.88
N SER A 149 5.26 6.22 1.99
CA SER A 149 4.78 7.14 3.04
C SER A 149 3.28 7.48 2.93
N PHE A 150 2.69 7.36 1.73
CA PHE A 150 1.24 7.51 1.55
C PHE A 150 0.43 6.42 2.28
N TRP A 151 1.06 5.27 2.58
CA TRP A 151 0.44 4.21 3.39
C TRP A 151 0.10 4.71 4.80
N GLY A 152 1.05 5.35 5.48
CA GLY A 152 0.82 5.95 6.79
C GLY A 152 -0.25 7.05 6.78
N LEU A 153 -0.25 7.88 5.71
CA LEU A 153 -1.29 8.89 5.51
C LEU A 153 -2.68 8.27 5.29
N GLY A 154 -2.74 7.12 4.60
CA GLY A 154 -3.99 6.38 4.41
C GLY A 154 -4.56 5.83 5.71
N TRP A 155 -3.72 5.26 6.58
CA TRP A 155 -4.15 4.85 7.92
C TRP A 155 -4.62 6.02 8.77
N LEU A 156 -3.94 7.17 8.68
CA LEU A 156 -4.39 8.40 9.35
C LEU A 156 -5.76 8.83 8.82
N ALA A 157 -5.97 8.82 7.50
CA ALA A 157 -7.26 9.12 6.89
C ALA A 157 -8.35 8.15 7.36
N ALA A 158 -8.05 6.84 7.44
CA ALA A 158 -8.95 5.82 7.98
C ALA A 158 -9.38 6.12 9.41
N ALA A 159 -8.41 6.49 10.27
CA ALA A 159 -8.68 6.85 11.66
C ALA A 159 -9.57 8.10 11.77
N LEU A 160 -9.28 9.14 10.98
CA LEU A 160 -10.07 10.38 10.97
C LEU A 160 -11.49 10.13 10.45
N VAL A 161 -11.65 9.43 9.33
CA VAL A 161 -12.98 9.06 8.80
C VAL A 161 -13.75 8.26 9.85
N SER A 162 -13.12 7.25 10.44
CA SER A 162 -13.77 6.40 11.44
C SER A 162 -14.15 7.18 12.70
N TYR A 163 -13.29 8.07 13.18
CA TYR A 163 -13.52 8.90 14.35
C TYR A 163 -14.72 9.84 14.18
N PHE A 164 -14.82 10.51 13.03
CA PHE A 164 -15.88 11.49 12.80
C PHE A 164 -17.19 10.87 12.35
N PHE A 165 -17.17 9.79 11.58
CA PHE A 165 -18.38 9.27 10.92
C PHE A 165 -18.97 8.04 11.61
N ILE A 166 -18.18 7.10 12.10
CA ILE A 166 -18.73 5.86 12.70
C ILE A 166 -19.59 6.12 13.93
N PRO A 167 -19.20 6.99 14.90
CA PRO A 167 -20.03 7.23 16.08
C PRO A 167 -21.38 7.90 15.79
N GLN A 168 -21.47 8.65 14.68
CA GLN A 168 -22.67 9.42 14.33
C GLN A 168 -23.57 8.68 13.35
N TYR A 169 -22.97 7.98 12.36
CA TYR A 169 -23.69 7.39 11.22
C TYR A 169 -23.52 5.87 11.11
N GLY A 170 -22.87 5.24 12.09
CA GLY A 170 -22.60 3.81 12.08
C GLY A 170 -21.46 3.42 11.13
N TRP A 171 -21.05 2.16 11.22
CA TRP A 171 -19.94 1.59 10.43
C TRP A 171 -20.18 1.63 8.91
N HIS A 172 -21.43 1.64 8.45
CA HIS A 172 -21.84 1.77 7.04
C HIS A 172 -21.22 3.00 6.39
N SER A 173 -21.16 4.12 7.13
CA SER A 173 -20.63 5.40 6.65
C SER A 173 -19.14 5.30 6.26
N ALA A 174 -18.34 4.52 7.00
CA ALA A 174 -16.94 4.31 6.67
C ALA A 174 -16.78 3.63 5.30
N PHE A 175 -17.54 2.57 5.04
CA PHE A 175 -17.48 1.88 3.74
C PHE A 175 -18.04 2.72 2.59
N LEU A 176 -19.07 3.55 2.82
CA LEU A 176 -19.55 4.48 1.78
C LEU A 176 -18.48 5.50 1.41
N ILE A 177 -17.78 6.06 2.40
CA ILE A 177 -16.66 6.98 2.17
C ILE A 177 -15.49 6.24 1.49
N GLY A 178 -15.21 4.99 1.89
CA GLY A 178 -14.23 4.12 1.26
C GLY A 178 -14.52 3.79 -0.21
N GLY A 179 -15.77 3.94 -0.66
CA GLY A 179 -16.15 3.81 -2.07
C GLY A 179 -15.89 5.07 -2.91
N LEU A 180 -15.69 6.24 -2.29
CA LEU A 180 -15.50 7.51 -3.02
C LEU A 180 -14.27 7.54 -3.94
N PRO A 181 -13.17 6.80 -3.70
CA PRO A 181 -12.05 6.74 -4.62
C PRO A 181 -12.41 6.36 -6.05
N ILE A 182 -13.59 5.80 -6.31
CA ILE A 182 -14.06 5.54 -7.67
C ILE A 182 -14.01 6.80 -8.56
N PHE A 183 -14.29 7.98 -8.01
CA PHE A 183 -14.21 9.25 -8.74
C PHE A 183 -12.77 9.65 -9.05
N TYR A 184 -11.81 9.10 -8.33
CA TYR A 184 -10.39 9.34 -8.57
C TYR A 184 -9.89 8.69 -9.86
N VAL A 185 -10.58 7.68 -10.37
CA VAL A 185 -10.29 7.04 -11.67
C VAL A 185 -10.22 8.04 -12.80
N PHE A 186 -11.07 9.07 -12.78
CA PHE A 186 -11.03 10.14 -13.79
C PHE A 186 -9.67 10.84 -13.83
N PHE A 187 -9.07 11.12 -12.66
CA PHE A 187 -7.75 11.75 -12.58
C PHE A 187 -6.64 10.83 -13.07
N ILE A 188 -6.73 9.51 -12.76
CA ILE A 188 -5.79 8.51 -13.27
C ILE A 188 -5.82 8.50 -14.80
N TRP A 189 -7.01 8.36 -15.40
CA TRP A 189 -7.16 8.33 -16.85
C TRP A 189 -6.64 9.59 -17.54
N LYS A 190 -6.88 10.75 -16.97
CA LYS A 190 -6.53 12.05 -17.56
C LYS A 190 -5.04 12.38 -17.44
N TYR A 191 -4.41 12.03 -16.32
CA TYR A 191 -3.10 12.58 -15.99
C TYR A 191 -1.97 11.55 -15.92
N ILE A 192 -2.23 10.28 -15.72
CA ILE A 192 -1.20 9.24 -15.70
C ILE A 192 -1.00 8.71 -17.11
N PRO A 193 0.23 8.79 -17.67
CA PRO A 193 0.53 8.16 -18.95
C PRO A 193 0.66 6.64 -18.80
N GLU A 194 0.50 5.90 -19.90
CA GLU A 194 0.76 4.46 -19.89
C GLU A 194 2.27 4.19 -19.83
N SER A 195 2.66 3.04 -19.31
CA SER A 195 4.05 2.62 -19.18
C SER A 195 4.79 2.60 -20.53
N VAL A 196 5.91 3.30 -20.62
CA VAL A 196 6.74 3.35 -21.83
C VAL A 196 7.30 1.96 -22.19
N PRO A 197 7.86 1.17 -21.25
CA PRO A 197 8.27 -0.21 -21.53
C PRO A 197 7.13 -1.10 -22.01
N TYR A 198 5.93 -0.95 -21.45
CA TYR A 198 4.77 -1.70 -21.91
C TYR A 198 4.40 -1.36 -23.36
N LEU A 199 4.35 -0.08 -23.72
CA LEU A 199 4.02 0.36 -25.08
C LEU A 199 5.04 -0.17 -26.10
N ILE A 200 6.32 -0.13 -25.78
CA ILE A 200 7.38 -0.69 -26.63
C ILE A 200 7.18 -2.20 -26.83
N ASN A 201 6.94 -2.95 -25.75
CA ASN A 201 6.72 -4.39 -25.81
C ASN A 201 5.45 -4.78 -26.61
N LYS A 202 4.48 -3.87 -26.73
CA LYS A 202 3.27 -4.04 -27.55
C LYS A 202 3.41 -3.53 -28.98
N GLY A 203 4.60 -3.05 -29.37
CA GLY A 203 4.81 -2.49 -30.71
C GLY A 203 4.22 -1.08 -30.89
N ARG A 204 3.69 -0.43 -29.83
CA ARG A 204 3.12 0.93 -29.84
C ARG A 204 4.22 1.97 -29.64
N VAL A 205 5.24 1.90 -30.50
CA VAL A 205 6.48 2.67 -30.38
C VAL A 205 6.22 4.18 -30.53
N ASP A 206 5.31 4.56 -31.42
CA ASP A 206 5.00 5.97 -31.69
C ASP A 206 4.38 6.64 -30.45
N GLU A 207 3.54 5.93 -29.71
CA GLU A 207 2.96 6.43 -28.47
C GLU A 207 4.02 6.57 -27.37
N ALA A 208 4.90 5.56 -27.24
CA ALA A 208 6.01 5.60 -26.31
C ALA A 208 6.93 6.82 -26.61
N HIS A 209 7.24 7.03 -27.89
CA HIS A 209 8.02 8.16 -28.36
C HIS A 209 7.32 9.50 -28.03
N ALA A 210 6.03 9.62 -28.32
CA ALA A 210 5.26 10.84 -28.05
C ALA A 210 5.26 11.20 -26.54
N ILE A 211 5.14 10.20 -25.65
CA ILE A 211 5.20 10.41 -24.20
C ILE A 211 6.58 10.97 -23.81
N VAL A 212 7.67 10.31 -24.24
CA VAL A 212 9.03 10.71 -23.86
C VAL A 212 9.38 12.09 -24.45
N SER A 213 9.03 12.36 -25.70
CA SER A 213 9.26 13.64 -26.36
C SER A 213 8.52 14.78 -25.66
N ARG A 214 7.31 14.55 -25.19
CA ARG A 214 6.58 15.53 -24.38
C ARG A 214 7.29 15.82 -23.06
N LEU A 215 7.81 14.78 -22.39
CA LEU A 215 8.52 14.93 -21.13
C LEU A 215 9.88 15.65 -21.31
N GLU A 216 10.57 15.39 -22.42
CA GLU A 216 11.78 16.14 -22.79
C GLU A 216 11.49 17.62 -23.02
N ALA A 217 10.42 17.93 -23.77
CA ALA A 217 9.98 19.30 -23.98
C ALA A 217 9.60 20.01 -22.66
N GLU A 218 8.87 19.33 -21.77
CA GLU A 218 8.54 19.84 -20.43
C GLU A 218 9.79 20.07 -19.56
N ALA A 219 10.87 19.31 -19.80
CA ALA A 219 12.16 19.46 -19.14
C ALA A 219 13.09 20.49 -19.81
N GLY A 220 12.68 21.11 -20.93
CA GLY A 220 13.49 22.04 -21.71
C GLY A 220 14.64 21.38 -22.45
N LEU A 221 14.56 20.09 -22.73
CA LEU A 221 15.56 19.33 -23.46
C LEU A 221 15.24 19.26 -24.95
N PRO A 222 16.26 19.13 -25.83
CA PRO A 222 16.03 18.94 -27.25
C PRO A 222 15.29 17.63 -27.49
N VAL A 223 14.20 17.70 -28.25
CA VAL A 223 13.39 16.54 -28.62
C VAL A 223 14.09 15.79 -29.76
N ALA A 224 14.38 14.50 -29.56
CA ALA A 224 15.00 13.69 -30.60
C ALA A 224 13.99 13.28 -31.67
N GLU A 225 14.30 13.56 -32.95
CA GLU A 225 13.39 13.35 -34.08
C GLU A 225 13.03 11.90 -34.36
N LYS A 226 13.87 10.94 -34.02
CA LYS A 226 13.61 9.50 -34.24
C LYS A 226 14.22 8.62 -33.16
N ALA A 227 13.44 7.75 -32.60
CA ALA A 227 13.92 6.79 -31.62
C ALA A 227 14.34 5.48 -32.32
N LEU A 228 15.60 5.11 -32.12
CA LEU A 228 16.02 3.73 -32.34
C LEU A 228 15.44 2.88 -31.20
N VAL A 229 14.59 1.93 -31.52
CA VAL A 229 14.17 0.91 -30.57
C VAL A 229 15.31 -0.10 -30.52
N ALA A 230 16.07 -0.12 -29.44
CA ALA A 230 16.92 -1.28 -29.16
C ALA A 230 15.95 -2.47 -29.05
N GLN A 231 16.15 -3.50 -29.89
CA GLN A 231 15.41 -4.75 -29.74
C GLN A 231 15.60 -5.19 -28.28
N ALA A 232 14.52 -5.14 -27.51
CA ALA A 232 14.53 -5.69 -26.17
C ALA A 232 14.96 -7.16 -26.33
N ALA A 233 16.16 -7.48 -25.85
CA ALA A 233 16.57 -8.87 -25.80
C ALA A 233 15.44 -9.61 -25.09
N SER A 234 14.81 -10.57 -25.77
CA SER A 234 13.73 -11.38 -25.24
C SER A 234 14.29 -12.14 -24.03
N LYS A 235 14.15 -11.55 -22.85
CA LYS A 235 14.49 -12.26 -21.61
C LYS A 235 13.47 -13.39 -21.50
N GLU A 236 13.94 -14.61 -21.59
CA GLU A 236 13.09 -15.76 -21.28
C GLU A 236 12.35 -15.52 -19.96
N PRO A 237 11.05 -15.78 -19.89
CA PRO A 237 10.30 -15.58 -18.68
C PRO A 237 10.90 -16.46 -17.57
N LEU A 238 11.37 -15.82 -16.50
CA LEU A 238 11.90 -16.52 -15.33
C LEU A 238 10.83 -17.46 -14.77
N ARG A 239 11.14 -18.74 -14.66
CA ARG A 239 10.24 -19.74 -14.08
C ARG A 239 10.28 -19.61 -12.55
N PHE A 240 9.12 -19.65 -11.91
CA PHE A 240 9.01 -19.56 -10.44
C PHE A 240 9.96 -20.55 -9.71
N GLY A 241 10.14 -21.75 -10.26
CA GLY A 241 11.07 -22.75 -9.73
C GLY A 241 12.54 -22.32 -9.66
N GLN A 242 12.98 -21.36 -10.48
CA GLN A 242 14.35 -20.86 -10.46
C GLN A 242 14.66 -20.07 -9.18
N LEU A 243 13.65 -19.49 -8.53
CA LEU A 243 13.82 -18.80 -7.24
C LEU A 243 14.25 -19.75 -6.11
N TRP A 244 13.96 -21.06 -6.24
CA TRP A 244 14.27 -22.10 -5.26
C TRP A 244 15.54 -22.89 -5.62
N GLN A 245 16.27 -22.45 -6.64
CA GLN A 245 17.56 -23.03 -7.03
C GLN A 245 18.73 -22.15 -6.55
N PRO A 246 19.92 -22.73 -6.30
CA PRO A 246 21.12 -21.95 -6.05
C PRO A 246 21.43 -20.99 -7.21
N PRO A 247 21.83 -19.73 -6.94
CA PRO A 247 22.16 -19.13 -5.64
C PRO A 247 20.98 -18.42 -4.95
N PHE A 248 19.75 -18.51 -5.48
CA PHE A 248 18.61 -17.67 -5.07
C PHE A 248 17.81 -18.24 -3.89
N ALA A 249 17.76 -19.57 -3.72
CA ALA A 249 16.89 -20.24 -2.74
C ALA A 249 17.00 -19.68 -1.31
N LYS A 250 18.24 -19.53 -0.80
CA LYS A 250 18.46 -18.99 0.54
C LYS A 250 17.98 -17.53 0.67
N ARG A 251 18.21 -16.71 -0.35
CA ARG A 251 17.77 -15.30 -0.35
C ARG A 251 16.25 -15.20 -0.42
N THR A 252 15.63 -16.01 -1.26
CA THR A 252 14.18 -16.09 -1.40
C THR A 252 13.53 -16.47 -0.07
N LEU A 253 14.03 -17.54 0.58
CA LEU A 253 13.49 -17.97 1.88
C LEU A 253 13.65 -16.88 2.94
N MET A 254 14.83 -16.23 3.02
CA MET A 254 15.04 -15.17 4.00
C MET A 254 14.15 -13.95 3.78
N LEU A 255 13.96 -13.53 2.53
CA LEU A 255 13.04 -12.44 2.20
C LEU A 255 11.59 -12.81 2.55
N TRP A 256 11.16 -14.03 2.28
CA TRP A 256 9.82 -14.49 2.64
C TRP A 256 9.58 -14.49 4.14
N LEU A 257 10.57 -14.96 4.94
CA LEU A 257 10.48 -14.94 6.39
C LEU A 257 10.42 -13.52 6.96
N ILE A 258 11.22 -12.60 6.42
CA ILE A 258 11.20 -11.18 6.80
C ILE A 258 9.83 -10.58 6.47
N TRP A 259 9.35 -10.77 5.23
CA TRP A 259 8.03 -10.28 4.81
C TRP A 259 6.91 -10.83 5.68
N PHE A 260 6.92 -12.14 5.91
CA PHE A 260 5.92 -12.77 6.78
C PHE A 260 5.92 -12.14 8.18
N GLY A 261 7.10 -11.98 8.80
CA GLY A 261 7.21 -11.41 10.14
C GLY A 261 6.72 -9.96 10.22
N ILE A 262 7.08 -9.11 9.26
CA ILE A 262 6.67 -7.70 9.21
C ILE A 262 5.16 -7.58 8.98
N VAL A 263 4.63 -8.28 7.96
CA VAL A 263 3.21 -8.25 7.62
C VAL A 263 2.36 -8.82 8.76
N PHE A 264 2.79 -9.94 9.35
CA PHE A 264 2.11 -10.55 10.48
C PHE A 264 2.06 -9.62 11.69
N SER A 265 3.18 -8.97 12.05
CA SER A 265 3.22 -8.04 13.18
C SER A 265 2.38 -6.79 12.91
N TYR A 266 2.51 -6.19 11.73
CA TYR A 266 1.79 -4.97 11.38
C TYR A 266 0.27 -5.19 11.36
N TYR A 267 -0.20 -6.09 10.52
CA TYR A 267 -1.65 -6.34 10.42
C TYR A 267 -2.22 -7.04 11.64
N GLY A 268 -1.45 -7.94 12.27
CA GLY A 268 -1.86 -8.61 13.51
C GLY A 268 -2.09 -7.62 14.66
N ILE A 269 -1.32 -6.56 14.73
CA ILE A 269 -1.50 -5.51 15.75
C ILE A 269 -2.59 -4.52 15.32
N PHE A 270 -2.37 -3.80 14.21
CA PHE A 270 -3.19 -2.63 13.87
C PHE A 270 -4.61 -2.97 13.44
N THR A 271 -4.85 -4.16 12.86
CA THR A 271 -6.21 -4.58 12.51
C THR A 271 -7.07 -4.83 13.73
N TRP A 272 -6.50 -5.36 14.81
CA TRP A 272 -7.24 -5.72 16.02
C TRP A 272 -7.21 -4.67 17.10
N LEU A 273 -6.30 -3.68 17.01
CA LEU A 273 -6.07 -2.68 18.04
C LEU A 273 -7.36 -1.96 18.51
N PRO A 274 -8.22 -1.41 17.61
CA PRO A 274 -9.45 -0.78 18.05
C PRO A 274 -10.40 -1.75 18.78
N LYS A 275 -10.54 -2.98 18.25
CA LYS A 275 -11.39 -4.01 18.85
C LYS A 275 -10.90 -4.40 20.24
N LEU A 276 -9.60 -4.62 20.41
CA LEU A 276 -8.99 -5.00 21.69
C LEU A 276 -9.19 -3.92 22.76
N LEU A 277 -9.05 -2.65 22.40
CA LEU A 277 -9.30 -1.55 23.35
C LEU A 277 -10.77 -1.47 23.75
N VAL A 278 -11.69 -1.66 22.81
CA VAL A 278 -13.12 -1.71 23.12
C VAL A 278 -13.45 -2.90 24.02
N ASP A 279 -12.85 -4.05 23.83
CA ASP A 279 -13.04 -5.26 24.66
C ASP A 279 -12.46 -5.07 26.07
N GLN A 280 -11.42 -4.23 26.21
CA GLN A 280 -10.89 -3.82 27.53
C GLN A 280 -11.77 -2.81 28.28
N GLY A 281 -12.91 -2.41 27.68
CA GLY A 281 -13.88 -1.54 28.31
C GLY A 281 -13.78 -0.06 27.94
N TYR A 282 -12.87 0.32 27.02
CA TYR A 282 -12.84 1.70 26.52
C TYR A 282 -14.06 1.98 25.63
N THR A 283 -14.57 3.21 25.68
CA THR A 283 -15.62 3.63 24.75
C THR A 283 -15.08 3.69 23.32
N VAL A 284 -15.96 3.51 22.33
CA VAL A 284 -15.59 3.57 20.90
C VAL A 284 -14.87 4.86 20.56
N ILE A 285 -15.37 6.01 21.05
CA ILE A 285 -14.78 7.32 20.80
C ILE A 285 -13.36 7.41 21.39
N LYS A 286 -13.17 7.04 22.67
CA LYS A 286 -11.85 7.05 23.30
C LYS A 286 -10.88 6.09 22.65
N THR A 287 -11.36 4.93 22.23
CA THR A 287 -10.56 3.98 21.46
C THR A 287 -10.04 4.62 20.18
N PHE A 288 -10.90 5.29 19.42
CA PHE A 288 -10.51 5.92 18.15
C PHE A 288 -9.54 7.09 18.38
N GLU A 289 -9.72 7.89 19.44
CA GLU A 289 -8.76 8.92 19.86
C GLU A 289 -7.37 8.32 20.12
N TYR A 290 -7.29 7.25 20.92
CA TYR A 290 -6.01 6.63 21.28
C TYR A 290 -5.33 6.00 20.05
N VAL A 291 -6.08 5.29 19.23
CA VAL A 291 -5.55 4.69 18.00
C VAL A 291 -5.09 5.77 17.02
N LEU A 292 -5.81 6.90 16.91
CA LEU A 292 -5.38 8.05 16.11
C LEU A 292 -4.00 8.59 16.56
N VAL A 293 -3.80 8.77 17.87
CA VAL A 293 -2.51 9.21 18.42
C VAL A 293 -1.40 8.19 18.12
N MET A 294 -1.71 6.89 18.25
CA MET A 294 -0.75 5.82 17.92
C MET A 294 -0.40 5.79 16.43
N ILE A 295 -1.36 6.04 15.53
CA ILE A 295 -1.12 6.15 14.09
C ILE A 295 -0.26 7.37 13.77
N LEU A 296 -0.50 8.51 14.41
CA LEU A 296 0.35 9.70 14.25
C LEU A 296 1.80 9.42 14.63
N ALA A 297 2.04 8.60 15.66
CA ALA A 297 3.38 8.19 16.07
C ALA A 297 4.11 7.31 15.05
N GLN A 298 3.42 6.74 14.07
CA GLN A 298 4.02 5.99 12.97
C GLN A 298 4.86 6.88 12.03
N LEU A 299 4.41 8.11 11.78
CA LEU A 299 5.06 9.01 10.83
C LEU A 299 6.52 9.34 11.20
N PRO A 300 6.84 9.79 12.43
CA PRO A 300 8.23 10.00 12.82
C PRO A 300 9.07 8.72 12.82
N GLY A 301 8.47 7.54 12.99
CA GLY A 301 9.14 6.24 12.87
C GLY A 301 9.75 6.03 11.49
N TYR A 302 9.05 6.41 10.44
CA TYR A 302 9.53 6.35 9.06
C TYR A 302 10.78 7.22 8.85
N PHE A 303 10.75 8.46 9.32
CA PHE A 303 11.89 9.38 9.20
C PHE A 303 13.10 8.92 10.02
N ALA A 304 12.87 8.44 11.24
CA ALA A 304 13.94 7.89 12.09
C ALA A 304 14.59 6.66 11.42
N ALA A 305 13.80 5.77 10.84
CA ALA A 305 14.29 4.62 10.12
C ALA A 305 15.14 5.01 8.89
N ALA A 306 14.69 5.99 8.11
CA ALA A 306 15.44 6.48 6.95
C ALA A 306 16.82 7.02 7.34
N VAL A 307 16.91 7.80 8.42
CA VAL A 307 18.20 8.32 8.93
C VAL A 307 19.10 7.20 9.48
N LEU A 308 18.52 6.24 10.20
CA LEU A 308 19.29 5.15 10.81
C LEU A 308 19.82 4.16 9.75
N VAL A 309 19.06 3.92 8.69
CA VAL A 309 19.53 3.08 7.57
C VAL A 309 20.83 3.61 6.96
N GLU A 310 20.96 4.92 6.84
CA GLU A 310 22.17 5.55 6.32
C GLU A 310 23.35 5.48 7.31
N LYS A 311 23.09 5.57 8.62
CA LYS A 311 24.12 5.62 9.67
C LYS A 311 24.64 4.24 10.10
N ILE A 312 23.75 3.28 10.34
CA ILE A 312 24.09 1.97 10.92
C ILE A 312 23.77 0.80 9.98
N GLY A 313 23.20 1.11 8.80
CA GLY A 313 22.87 0.13 7.77
C GLY A 313 21.52 -0.56 7.96
N ARG A 314 21.03 -1.17 6.88
CA ARG A 314 19.67 -1.73 6.77
C ARG A 314 19.39 -2.85 7.78
N LYS A 315 20.35 -3.82 7.92
CA LYS A 315 20.15 -4.98 8.80
C LYS A 315 20.02 -4.58 10.28
N ALA A 316 20.94 -3.72 10.77
CA ALA A 316 20.94 -3.29 12.16
C ALA A 316 19.69 -2.47 12.48
N THR A 317 19.29 -1.56 11.59
CA THR A 317 18.08 -0.76 11.75
C THR A 317 16.83 -1.64 11.79
N LEU A 318 16.66 -2.56 10.83
CA LEU A 318 15.51 -3.45 10.79
C LEU A 318 15.42 -4.32 12.05
N ALA A 319 16.53 -4.99 12.43
CA ALA A 319 16.56 -5.84 13.61
C ALA A 319 16.27 -5.06 14.90
N GLY A 320 16.86 -3.87 15.05
CA GLY A 320 16.66 -3.00 16.21
C GLY A 320 15.21 -2.52 16.33
N PHE A 321 14.61 -2.10 15.21
CA PHE A 321 13.20 -1.67 15.20
C PHE A 321 12.23 -2.81 15.50
N LEU A 322 12.42 -3.99 14.92
CA LEU A 322 11.58 -5.16 15.21
C LEU A 322 11.73 -5.62 16.66
N PHE A 323 12.94 -5.61 17.20
CA PHE A 323 13.18 -5.95 18.62
C PHE A 323 12.54 -4.96 19.56
N ALA A 324 12.72 -3.66 19.32
CA ALA A 324 12.07 -2.60 20.10
C ALA A 324 10.54 -2.67 20.00
N CYS A 325 10.00 -2.93 18.80
CA CYS A 325 8.56 -3.15 18.60
C CYS A 325 8.04 -4.32 19.45
N ALA A 326 8.75 -5.45 19.49
CA ALA A 326 8.37 -6.61 20.29
C ALA A 326 8.33 -6.31 21.79
N ILE A 327 9.32 -5.56 22.31
CA ILE A 327 9.33 -5.09 23.70
C ILE A 327 8.12 -4.19 23.98
N CYS A 328 7.87 -3.20 23.12
CA CYS A 328 6.74 -2.29 23.28
C CYS A 328 5.40 -3.03 23.21
N ALA A 329 5.26 -3.99 22.31
CA ALA A 329 4.06 -4.83 22.20
C ALA A 329 3.81 -5.67 23.46
N TYR A 330 4.87 -6.21 24.07
CA TYR A 330 4.78 -6.93 25.33
C TYR A 330 4.23 -6.05 26.45
N PHE A 331 4.81 -4.86 26.67
CA PHE A 331 4.33 -3.93 27.70
C PHE A 331 2.94 -3.36 27.39
N PHE A 332 2.62 -3.13 26.10
CA PHE A 332 1.27 -2.76 25.69
C PHE A 332 0.24 -3.83 26.08
N GLY A 333 0.58 -5.12 25.87
CA GLY A 333 -0.27 -6.25 26.22
C GLY A 333 -0.49 -6.47 27.71
N GLN A 334 0.42 -5.96 28.58
CA GLN A 334 0.25 -6.01 30.04
C GLN A 334 -0.88 -5.08 30.52
N GLY A 335 -1.32 -4.14 29.70
CA GLY A 335 -2.34 -3.17 30.09
C GLY A 335 -1.83 -2.15 31.11
N GLY A 336 -2.65 -1.84 32.10
CA GLY A 336 -2.32 -0.88 33.15
C GLY A 336 -3.09 0.43 33.01
N SER A 337 -2.43 1.57 33.28
CA SER A 337 -3.07 2.88 33.13
C SER A 337 -3.28 3.26 31.66
N VAL A 338 -4.27 4.09 31.40
CA VAL A 338 -4.51 4.68 30.04
C VAL A 338 -3.24 5.27 29.45
N THR A 339 -2.46 5.98 30.27
CA THR A 339 -1.19 6.57 29.85
C THR A 339 -0.19 5.51 29.42
N ALA A 340 -0.07 4.39 30.14
CA ALA A 340 0.82 3.30 29.76
C ALA A 340 0.40 2.67 28.43
N VAL A 341 -0.88 2.40 28.23
CA VAL A 341 -1.42 1.87 26.97
C VAL A 341 -1.12 2.80 25.80
N VAL A 342 -1.35 4.10 25.95
CA VAL A 342 -1.08 5.08 24.88
C VAL A 342 0.42 5.20 24.61
N VAL A 343 1.25 5.31 25.63
CA VAL A 343 2.72 5.45 25.46
C VAL A 343 3.31 4.22 24.78
N TRP A 344 3.03 3.01 25.30
CA TRP A 344 3.55 1.78 24.70
C TRP A 344 2.98 1.54 23.30
N GLY A 345 1.70 1.90 23.07
CA GLY A 345 1.08 1.86 21.75
C GLY A 345 1.74 2.80 20.75
N CYS A 346 2.07 4.02 21.15
CA CYS A 346 2.81 4.98 20.30
C CYS A 346 4.23 4.50 19.98
N LEU A 347 4.97 4.00 20.96
CA LEU A 347 6.31 3.46 20.76
C LEU A 347 6.28 2.22 19.85
N MET A 348 5.34 1.31 20.07
CA MET A 348 5.12 0.14 19.22
C MET A 348 4.83 0.56 17.78
N SER A 349 3.96 1.55 17.57
CA SER A 349 3.60 2.10 16.28
C SER A 349 4.79 2.74 15.57
N PHE A 350 5.59 3.53 16.30
CA PHE A 350 6.81 4.15 15.82
C PHE A 350 7.80 3.12 15.28
N PHE A 351 8.10 2.08 16.06
CA PHE A 351 9.06 1.07 15.66
C PHE A 351 8.53 0.14 14.57
N ASN A 352 7.25 -0.20 14.58
CA ASN A 352 6.66 -1.11 13.60
C ASN A 352 6.67 -0.49 12.18
N LEU A 353 6.18 0.74 12.02
CA LEU A 353 6.19 1.38 10.70
C LEU A 353 7.60 1.80 10.27
N GLY A 354 8.47 2.13 11.21
CA GLY A 354 9.89 2.33 10.91
C GLY A 354 10.54 1.06 10.33
N ALA A 355 10.25 -0.12 10.88
CA ALA A 355 10.71 -1.39 10.31
C ALA A 355 10.16 -1.63 8.89
N TRP A 356 8.89 -1.28 8.64
CA TRP A 356 8.29 -1.35 7.30
C TRP A 356 9.05 -0.47 6.29
N GLY A 357 9.38 0.77 6.67
CA GLY A 357 10.16 1.69 5.82
C GLY A 357 11.55 1.17 5.46
N VAL A 358 12.23 0.52 6.40
CA VAL A 358 13.55 -0.12 6.14
C VAL A 358 13.41 -1.26 5.14
N HIS A 359 12.35 -2.06 5.27
CA HIS A 359 12.11 -3.22 4.40
C HIS A 359 12.00 -2.81 2.93
N GLY A 360 11.31 -1.73 2.59
CA GLY A 360 11.18 -1.21 1.21
C GLY A 360 12.52 -0.88 0.53
N THR A 361 13.63 -0.88 1.28
CA THR A 361 14.99 -0.63 0.75
C THR A 361 15.76 -1.90 0.40
N PHE A 362 15.25 -3.10 0.70
CA PHE A 362 15.86 -4.40 0.34
C PHE A 362 15.36 -4.88 -1.02
#